data_b973a5386c7191826b994cda94531a1b
#
_entry.id   b973a5386c7191826b994cda94531a1b
#
_cell.length_a   1.000
_cell.length_b   1.000
_cell.length_c   1.000
_cell.angle_alpha   90.00
_cell.angle_beta   90.00
_cell.angle_gamma   90.00
#
_symmetry.space_group_name_H-M   'P 1'
#
loop_
_entity.id
_entity.type
_entity.pdbx_description
1 polymer ?
#
loop_
_entity_poly.entity_id
_entity_poly.type
_entity_poly.pdbx_seq_one_letter_code
_entity_poly.pdbx_strand_id
1 'polypeptide(L)' 'MTRKQSELLKYIKNYIKENDYSPSFNEMKAAVNLKSKSGVHRLIEGLEKHNKIKRVKFSHRSIEPIS' A
#
# COMPACT_ATOMS: atom_id res chain seq x y z
N MET A 1 3.03 -5.82 -12.96
CA MET A 1 2.10 -5.09 -12.05
C MET A 1 1.01 -4.41 -12.84
N THR A 2 -0.18 -4.33 -12.26
CA THR A 2 -1.27 -3.55 -12.86
C THR A 2 -1.06 -2.06 -12.60
N ARG A 3 -1.81 -1.24 -13.33
CA ARG A 3 -1.77 0.21 -13.13
C ARG A 3 -2.16 0.61 -11.70
N LYS A 4 -3.21 -0.01 -11.14
CA LYS A 4 -3.64 0.26 -9.77
C LYS A 4 -2.59 -0.13 -8.75
N GLN A 5 -1.91 -1.25 -8.96
CA GLN A 5 -0.80 -1.66 -8.09
C GLN A 5 0.33 -0.65 -8.12
N SER A 6 0.70 -0.17 -9.30
CA SER A 6 1.73 0.86 -9.45
C SER A 6 1.34 2.17 -8.77
N GLU A 7 0.10 2.59 -8.94
CA GLU A 7 -0.41 3.80 -8.30
C GLU A 7 -0.36 3.69 -6.78
N LEU A 8 -0.78 2.55 -6.24
CA LEU A 8 -0.76 2.34 -4.81
C LEU A 8 0.67 2.31 -4.26
N LEU A 9 1.58 1.62 -4.95
CA LEU A 9 2.98 1.57 -4.53
C LEU A 9 3.61 2.96 -4.48
N LYS A 10 3.36 3.77 -5.50
CA LYS A 10 3.86 5.14 -5.56
C LYS A 10 3.30 5.97 -4.41
N TYR A 11 2.02 5.83 -4.13
CA TYR A 11 1.35 6.54 -3.04
C TYR A 11 1.96 6.15 -1.69
N ILE A 12 2.17 4.86 -1.45
CA ILE A 12 2.76 4.36 -0.21
C ILE A 12 4.16 4.94 -0.01
N LYS A 13 4.99 4.90 -1.05
CA LYS A 13 6.35 5.43 -0.99
C LYS A 13 6.37 6.91 -0.64
N ASN A 14 5.53 7.70 -1.31
CA ASN A 14 5.46 9.14 -1.07
C ASN A 14 4.93 9.46 0.32
N TYR A 15 3.92 8.69 0.76
CA TYR A 15 3.33 8.90 2.08
C TYR A 15 4.34 8.65 3.18
N ILE A 16 5.09 7.56 3.09
CA ILE A 16 6.13 7.22 4.08
C ILE A 16 7.24 8.29 4.08
N LYS A 17 7.62 8.76 2.91
CA LYS A 17 8.64 9.80 2.79
C LYS A 17 8.22 11.08 3.51
N GLU A 18 6.95 11.45 3.45
CA GLU A 18 6.43 12.68 4.05
C GLU A 18 6.07 12.52 5.53
N ASN A 19 5.64 11.34 5.95
CA ASN A 19 5.03 11.14 7.26
C ASN A 19 5.79 10.17 8.17
N ASP A 20 6.80 9.47 7.66
CA ASP A 20 7.61 8.47 8.38
C ASP A 20 6.83 7.22 8.83
N TYR A 21 5.63 7.01 8.30
CA TYR A 21 4.85 5.79 8.54
C TYR A 21 3.96 5.52 7.34
N SER A 22 3.50 4.27 7.22
CA SER A 22 2.67 3.88 6.07
C SER A 22 1.24 4.43 6.19
N PRO A 23 0.53 4.61 5.08
CA PRO A 23 -0.86 5.06 5.12
C PRO A 23 -1.80 3.97 5.65
N SER A 24 -2.94 4.37 6.19
CA SER A 24 -3.99 3.44 6.58
C SER A 24 -4.69 2.90 5.33
N PHE A 25 -5.46 1.82 5.50
CA PHE A 25 -6.25 1.26 4.40
C PHE A 25 -7.29 2.24 3.86
N ASN A 26 -7.88 3.06 4.73
CA ASN A 26 -8.81 4.09 4.29
C ASN A 26 -8.13 5.14 3.42
N GLU A 27 -6.92 5.53 3.79
CA GLU A 27 -6.12 6.47 3.01
C GLU A 27 -5.75 5.87 1.65
N MET A 28 -5.32 4.61 1.65
CA MET A 28 -4.99 3.91 0.41
C MET A 28 -6.20 3.74 -0.50
N LYS A 29 -7.35 3.40 0.09
CA LYS A 29 -8.60 3.26 -0.65
C LYS A 29 -8.97 4.56 -1.37
N ALA A 30 -8.87 5.68 -0.69
CA ALA A 30 -9.16 6.99 -1.27
C ALA A 30 -8.15 7.35 -2.36
N ALA A 31 -6.87 7.07 -2.13
CA ALA A 31 -5.80 7.43 -3.06
C ALA A 31 -5.91 6.72 -4.41
N VAL A 32 -6.34 5.46 -4.41
CA VAL A 32 -6.50 4.70 -5.65
C VAL A 32 -7.95 4.59 -6.10
N ASN A 33 -8.82 5.38 -5.49
CA ASN A 33 -10.22 5.51 -5.89
C ASN A 33 -10.97 4.17 -5.90
N LEU A 34 -10.81 3.39 -4.84
CA LEU A 34 -11.51 2.13 -4.66
C LEU A 34 -12.72 2.32 -3.75
N LYS A 35 -13.73 1.46 -3.93
CA LYS A 35 -14.97 1.53 -3.16
C LYS A 35 -14.92 0.75 -1.85
N SER A 36 -13.99 -0.19 -1.72
CA SER A 36 -13.92 -1.04 -0.53
C SER A 36 -12.49 -1.35 -0.12
N LYS A 37 -12.33 -1.68 1.15
CA LYS A 37 -11.03 -2.11 1.69
C LYS A 37 -10.56 -3.43 1.10
N SER A 38 -11.49 -4.30 0.69
CA SER A 38 -11.09 -5.57 0.05
C SER A 38 -10.30 -5.35 -1.22
N GLY A 39 -10.63 -4.30 -1.99
CA GLY A 39 -9.84 -3.93 -3.17
C GLY A 39 -8.41 -3.56 -2.80
N VAL A 40 -8.24 -2.82 -1.69
CA VAL A 40 -6.90 -2.47 -1.19
C VAL A 40 -6.13 -3.72 -0.79
N HIS A 41 -6.76 -4.65 -0.07
CA HIS A 41 -6.13 -5.91 0.32
C HIS A 41 -5.61 -6.68 -0.89
N ARG A 42 -6.40 -6.76 -1.96
CA ARG A 42 -6.00 -7.45 -3.18
C ARG A 42 -4.77 -6.80 -3.83
N LEU A 43 -4.75 -5.48 -3.85
CA LEU A 43 -3.59 -4.75 -4.40
C LEU A 43 -2.36 -5.00 -3.55
N ILE A 44 -2.50 -4.98 -2.24
CA ILE A 44 -1.39 -5.23 -1.31
C ILE A 44 -0.85 -6.64 -1.48
N GLU A 45 -1.73 -7.63 -1.58
CA GLU A 45 -1.32 -9.02 -1.83
C GLU A 45 -0.53 -9.15 -3.13
N GLY A 46 -0.99 -8.47 -4.18
CA GLY A 46 -0.28 -8.44 -5.46
C GLY A 46 1.09 -7.82 -5.36
N LEU A 47 1.20 -6.71 -4.65
CA LEU A 47 2.48 -6.03 -4.44
C LEU A 47 3.44 -6.90 -3.60
N GLU A 48 2.93 -7.62 -2.61
CA GLU A 48 3.75 -8.57 -1.85
C GLU A 48 4.27 -9.70 -2.73
N LYS A 49 3.41 -10.25 -3.60
CA LYS A 49 3.81 -11.31 -4.54
C LYS A 49 4.91 -10.86 -5.48
N HIS A 50 4.89 -9.60 -5.88
CA HIS A 50 5.93 -9.04 -6.75
C HIS A 50 7.15 -8.55 -5.96
N ASN A 51 7.20 -8.78 -4.66
CA ASN A 51 8.28 -8.34 -3.77
C ASN A 51 8.51 -6.83 -3.81
N LYS A 52 7.42 -6.08 -3.96
CA LYS A 52 7.50 -4.60 -3.97
C LYS A 52 7.26 -4.00 -2.59
N ILE A 53 6.54 -4.71 -1.74
CA ILE A 53 6.29 -4.29 -0.35
C ILE A 53 6.39 -5.52 0.55
N LYS A 54 6.56 -5.26 1.84
CA LYS A 54 6.46 -6.29 2.87
C LYS A 54 5.55 -5.80 3.98
N ARG A 55 4.90 -6.73 4.67
CA ARG A 55 4.10 -6.42 5.85
C ARG A 55 4.94 -6.62 7.09
N VAL A 56 4.81 -5.68 8.04
CA VAL A 56 5.47 -5.76 9.33
C VAL A 56 4.44 -6.22 10.34
N LYS A 57 4.69 -7.31 11.04
CA LYS A 57 3.76 -7.85 12.04
C LYS A 57 3.64 -6.90 13.24
N PHE A 58 2.48 -6.93 13.88
CA PHE A 58 2.18 -6.21 15.12
C PHE A 58 2.08 -4.69 14.99
N SER A 59 1.85 -4.17 13.80
CA SER A 59 1.66 -2.75 13.60
C SER A 59 0.38 -2.50 12.79
N HIS A 60 -0.36 -1.45 13.12
CA HIS A 60 -1.55 -1.05 12.37
C HIS A 60 -1.20 -0.45 11.02
N ARG A 61 -0.04 0.14 10.89
CA ARG A 61 0.45 0.76 9.65
C ARG A 61 1.73 0.07 9.26
N SER A 62 1.56 -1.16 8.78
CA SER A 62 2.63 -2.15 8.77
C SER A 62 3.16 -2.48 7.39
N ILE A 63 3.04 -1.59 6.43
CA ILE A 63 3.48 -1.83 5.07
C ILE A 63 4.74 -1.01 4.80
N GLU A 64 5.79 -1.68 4.35
CA GLU A 64 7.03 -1.03 3.95
C GLU A 64 7.36 -1.34 2.51
N PRO A 65 7.72 -0.36 1.69
CA PRO A 65 8.19 -0.65 0.34
C PRO A 65 9.56 -1.31 0.38
N ILE A 66 9.77 -2.24 -0.53
CA ILE A 66 11.07 -2.88 -0.70
C ILE A 66 11.79 -2.13 -1.82
N SER A 67 12.90 -1.54 -1.48
CA SER A 67 13.69 -0.77 -2.46
C SER A 67 14.74 -1.63 -3.14
#